data_7d4369256789d690b5145c909e2cfa1c
#
_entry.id   7d4369256789d690b5145c909e2cfa1c
#
_cell.length_a   1.000
_cell.length_b   1.000
_cell.length_c   1.000
_cell.angle_alpha   90.00
_cell.angle_beta   90.00
_cell.angle_gamma   90.00
#
_symmetry.space_group_name_H-M   'P 1'
#
loop_
_entity.id
_entity.type
_entity.pdbx_description
1 polymer ?
#
loop_
_entity_poly.entity_id
_entity_poly.type
_entity_poly.pdbx_seq_one_letter_code
_entity_poly.pdbx_strand_id
1 'polypeptide(L)'
;MKAKLILLLVVGMLLSTIAAYAHHSFAATYFEGKQAKIEGKIIQFLFRNPHSFVHVEAPDESGVMQKWMIEWGGAGLLTGQGVTRDTLKVGDPVIITGNPGRDPADHRMRMVTLKRTTDGFGWGNRTGETVE
;
A
#
# COMPACT_ATOMS: atom_id res chain seq x y z
N MET A 1 3.84 6.36 44.91
CA MET A 1 4.49 7.10 43.80
C MET A 1 5.41 6.21 42.95
N LYS A 2 6.32 5.47 43.55
CA LYS A 2 7.25 4.58 42.82
C LYS A 2 6.54 3.52 41.96
N ALA A 3 5.49 2.89 42.46
CA ALA A 3 4.73 1.87 41.72
C ALA A 3 4.03 2.44 40.47
N LYS A 4 3.49 3.66 40.55
CA LYS A 4 2.85 4.34 39.39
C LYS A 4 3.88 4.71 38.32
N LEU A 5 5.08 5.13 38.76
CA LEU A 5 6.18 5.47 37.83
C LEU A 5 6.69 4.22 37.11
N ILE A 6 6.85 3.11 37.83
CA ILE A 6 7.25 1.84 37.24
C ILE A 6 6.20 1.32 36.25
N LEU A 7 4.91 1.43 36.58
CA LEU A 7 3.83 1.05 35.67
C LEU A 7 3.83 1.87 34.38
N LEU A 8 4.04 3.21 34.49
CA LEU A 8 4.15 4.09 33.31
C LEU A 8 5.35 3.76 32.43
N LEU A 9 6.50 3.42 33.03
CA LEU A 9 7.69 3.02 32.28
C LEU A 9 7.48 1.68 31.56
N VAL A 10 6.84 0.71 32.22
CA VAL A 10 6.54 -0.60 31.61
C VAL A 10 5.55 -0.45 30.46
N VAL A 11 4.49 0.35 30.63
CA VAL A 11 3.51 0.63 29.56
C VAL A 11 4.17 1.36 28.40
N GLY A 12 5.01 2.36 28.66
CA GLY A 12 5.76 3.07 27.61
C GLY A 12 6.71 2.15 26.83
N MET A 13 7.36 1.21 27.51
CA MET A 13 8.25 0.24 26.90
C MET A 13 7.51 -0.80 26.04
N LEU A 14 6.32 -1.24 26.49
CA LEU A 14 5.44 -2.13 25.71
C LEU A 14 4.89 -1.44 24.47
N LEU A 15 4.51 -0.16 24.54
CA LEU A 15 4.00 0.60 23.39
C LEU A 15 5.09 0.86 22.35
N SER A 16 6.35 1.08 22.76
CA SER A 16 7.47 1.26 21.84
C SER A 16 7.84 0.00 21.05
N THR A 17 7.61 -1.19 21.61
CA THR A 17 7.88 -2.46 20.90
C THR A 17 6.88 -2.73 19.78
N ILE A 18 5.62 -2.30 19.90
CA ILE A 18 4.60 -2.48 18.87
C ILE A 18 4.92 -1.68 17.61
N ALA A 19 5.39 -0.44 17.75
CA ALA A 19 5.80 0.40 16.62
C ALA A 19 7.02 -0.17 15.86
N ALA A 20 8.00 -0.73 16.59
CA ALA A 20 9.17 -1.36 16.01
C ALA A 20 8.81 -2.63 15.20
N TYR A 21 7.85 -3.43 15.69
CA TYR A 21 7.39 -4.65 15.00
C TYR A 21 6.70 -4.36 13.67
N ALA A 22 5.89 -3.29 13.60
CA ALA A 22 5.22 -2.89 12.36
C ALA A 22 6.21 -2.42 11.28
N HIS A 23 7.25 -1.70 11.65
CA HIS A 23 8.29 -1.24 10.72
C HIS A 23 9.13 -2.40 10.15
N HIS A 24 9.46 -3.38 10.98
CA HIS A 24 10.17 -4.57 10.54
C HIS A 24 9.37 -5.46 9.59
N SER A 25 8.04 -5.46 9.66
CA SER A 25 7.22 -6.31 8.79
C SER A 25 7.20 -5.84 7.34
N PHE A 26 7.22 -4.53 7.07
CA PHE A 26 7.27 -3.99 5.71
C PHE A 26 8.62 -4.25 5.05
N ALA A 27 9.73 -3.95 5.74
CA ALA A 27 11.07 -4.21 5.25
C ALA A 27 11.35 -5.71 5.03
N ALA A 28 10.69 -6.59 5.78
CA ALA A 28 10.77 -8.03 5.57
C ALA A 28 10.04 -8.50 4.30
N THR A 29 8.97 -7.78 3.89
CA THR A 29 8.12 -8.16 2.75
C THR A 29 8.48 -7.42 1.47
N TYR A 30 8.88 -6.14 1.57
CA TYR A 30 9.09 -5.25 0.44
C TYR A 30 10.49 -4.65 0.41
N PHE A 31 10.97 -4.31 -0.80
CA PHE A 31 12.18 -3.52 -0.99
C PHE A 31 11.87 -2.03 -0.84
N GLU A 32 12.00 -1.46 0.34
CA GLU A 32 11.65 -0.06 0.62
C GLU A 32 12.46 0.97 -0.22
N GLY A 33 13.67 0.61 -0.66
CA GLY A 33 14.54 1.45 -1.49
C GLY A 33 14.37 1.26 -3.00
N LYS A 34 13.44 0.38 -3.45
CA LYS A 34 13.17 0.15 -4.86
C LYS A 34 11.76 0.58 -5.20
N GLN A 35 11.56 1.03 -6.44
CA GLN A 35 10.25 1.28 -7.00
C GLN A 35 10.06 0.48 -8.28
N ALA A 36 8.85 -0.04 -8.45
CA ALA A 36 8.38 -0.66 -9.68
C ALA A 36 7.08 0.03 -10.11
N LYS A 37 6.78 -0.02 -11.39
CA LYS A 37 5.57 0.54 -11.99
C LYS A 37 4.86 -0.55 -12.76
N ILE A 38 3.56 -0.65 -12.56
CA ILE A 38 2.67 -1.50 -13.35
C ILE A 38 1.56 -0.67 -13.95
N GLU A 39 1.08 -1.10 -15.11
CA GLU A 39 -0.07 -0.52 -15.80
C GLU A 39 -1.02 -1.66 -16.17
N GLY A 40 -2.27 -1.56 -15.75
CA GLY A 40 -3.24 -2.63 -15.96
C GLY A 40 -4.64 -2.25 -15.56
N LYS A 41 -5.48 -3.27 -15.32
CA LYS A 41 -6.88 -3.09 -14.94
C LYS A 41 -7.15 -3.69 -13.57
N ILE A 42 -7.93 -2.99 -12.76
CA ILE A 42 -8.39 -3.49 -11.46
C ILE A 42 -9.29 -4.69 -11.68
N ILE A 43 -8.99 -5.78 -10.98
CA ILE A 43 -9.81 -6.99 -10.94
C ILE A 43 -10.51 -7.18 -9.59
N GLN A 44 -10.01 -6.53 -8.53
CA GLN A 44 -10.65 -6.53 -7.22
C GLN A 44 -10.14 -5.36 -6.37
N PHE A 45 -11.01 -4.76 -5.56
CA PHE A 45 -10.65 -3.80 -4.52
C PHE A 45 -11.19 -4.26 -3.17
N LEU A 46 -10.29 -4.60 -2.25
CA LEU A 46 -10.60 -4.99 -0.88
C LEU A 46 -10.37 -3.80 0.05
N PHE A 47 -11.43 -3.03 0.28
CA PHE A 47 -11.40 -1.85 1.17
C PHE A 47 -11.68 -2.29 2.61
N ARG A 48 -10.62 -2.40 3.43
CA ARG A 48 -10.68 -2.96 4.78
C ARG A 48 -9.55 -2.48 5.69
N ASN A 49 -9.68 -2.72 7.00
CA ASN A 49 -8.61 -2.59 7.98
C ASN A 49 -7.99 -3.97 8.27
N PRO A 50 -6.73 -4.06 8.72
CA PRO A 50 -5.77 -2.95 8.87
C PRO A 50 -5.18 -2.46 7.55
N HIS A 51 -5.22 -3.24 6.48
CA HIS A 51 -4.72 -2.88 5.16
C HIS A 51 -5.74 -3.23 4.07
N SER A 52 -5.93 -2.30 3.14
CA SER A 52 -6.68 -2.53 1.90
C SER A 52 -5.76 -3.15 0.85
N PHE A 53 -6.36 -3.83 -0.13
CA PHE A 53 -5.63 -4.42 -1.25
C PHE A 53 -6.32 -4.10 -2.57
N VAL A 54 -5.52 -3.72 -3.56
CA VAL A 54 -5.95 -3.59 -4.95
C VAL A 54 -5.33 -4.73 -5.74
N HIS A 55 -6.16 -5.56 -6.36
CA HIS A 55 -5.70 -6.60 -7.26
C HIS A 55 -5.81 -6.07 -8.69
N VAL A 56 -4.71 -6.18 -9.44
CA VAL A 56 -4.57 -5.64 -10.79
C VAL A 56 -4.07 -6.73 -11.72
N GLU A 57 -4.67 -6.85 -12.89
CA GLU A 57 -4.14 -7.65 -13.99
C GLU A 57 -3.24 -6.75 -14.84
N ALA A 58 -1.95 -7.06 -14.88
CA ALA A 58 -0.94 -6.28 -15.57
C ALA A 58 0.22 -7.17 -16.01
N PRO A 59 0.94 -6.83 -17.10
CA PRO A 59 2.11 -7.60 -17.51
C PRO A 59 3.26 -7.47 -16.50
N ASP A 60 4.03 -8.51 -16.35
CA ASP A 60 5.32 -8.48 -15.67
C ASP A 60 6.44 -7.94 -16.57
N GLU A 61 7.68 -7.92 -16.08
CA GLU A 61 8.85 -7.44 -16.83
C GLU A 61 9.11 -8.23 -18.12
N SER A 62 8.65 -9.48 -18.21
CA SER A 62 8.75 -10.32 -19.41
C SER A 62 7.56 -10.17 -20.36
N GLY A 63 6.57 -9.33 -20.02
CA GLY A 63 5.36 -9.09 -20.80
C GLY A 63 4.25 -10.12 -20.58
N VAL A 64 4.40 -11.04 -19.64
CA VAL A 64 3.39 -12.03 -19.30
C VAL A 64 2.36 -11.41 -18.34
N MET A 65 1.08 -11.56 -18.67
CA MET A 65 -0.01 -11.07 -17.82
C MET A 65 -0.05 -11.80 -16.49
N GLN A 66 0.01 -11.05 -15.41
CA GLN A 66 0.01 -11.52 -14.02
C GLN A 66 -1.08 -10.87 -13.21
N LYS A 67 -1.48 -11.53 -12.11
CA LYS A 67 -2.33 -10.93 -11.08
C LYS A 67 -1.44 -10.35 -9.99
N TRP A 68 -1.40 -9.03 -9.94
CA TRP A 68 -0.65 -8.29 -8.93
C TRP A 68 -1.50 -8.03 -7.71
N MET A 69 -0.93 -8.19 -6.52
CA MET A 69 -1.54 -7.82 -5.24
C MET A 69 -0.85 -6.58 -4.68
N ILE A 70 -1.57 -5.47 -4.66
CA ILE A 70 -1.03 -4.18 -4.23
C ILE A 70 -1.56 -3.87 -2.83
N GLU A 71 -0.68 -3.88 -1.84
CA GLU A 71 -1.01 -3.51 -0.47
C GLU A 71 -1.12 -1.99 -0.33
N TRP A 72 -2.19 -1.55 0.30
CA TRP A 72 -2.50 -0.13 0.51
C TRP A 72 -2.80 0.14 1.98
N GLY A 73 -3.08 1.40 2.33
CA GLY A 73 -3.47 1.80 3.67
C GLY A 73 -4.79 1.18 4.13
N GLY A 74 -5.00 1.17 5.44
CA GLY A 74 -6.27 0.72 6.00
C GLY A 74 -7.45 1.65 5.65
N ALA A 75 -8.65 1.10 5.63
CA ALA A 75 -9.87 1.82 5.26
C ALA A 75 -10.08 3.10 6.07
N GLY A 76 -9.76 3.09 7.38
CA GLY A 76 -9.88 4.27 8.23
C GLY A 76 -8.95 5.41 7.79
N LEU A 77 -7.68 5.12 7.49
CA LEU A 77 -6.72 6.10 6.98
C LEU A 77 -7.15 6.62 5.60
N LEU A 78 -7.50 5.74 4.70
CA LEU A 78 -7.85 6.06 3.32
C LEU A 78 -9.13 6.92 3.24
N THR A 79 -10.12 6.65 4.10
CA THR A 79 -11.33 7.48 4.21
C THR A 79 -10.99 8.92 4.55
N GLY A 80 -10.05 9.15 5.48
CA GLY A 80 -9.56 10.49 5.81
C GLY A 80 -8.86 11.20 4.64
N GLN A 81 -8.41 10.45 3.63
CA GLN A 81 -7.77 10.94 2.40
C GLN A 81 -8.73 10.99 1.20
N GLY A 82 -10.02 10.82 1.41
CA GLY A 82 -11.04 10.88 0.36
C GLY A 82 -11.22 9.61 -0.45
N VAL A 83 -10.61 8.50 -0.04
CA VAL A 83 -10.78 7.19 -0.68
C VAL A 83 -11.87 6.40 0.05
N THR A 84 -12.84 5.91 -0.71
CA THR A 84 -13.95 5.08 -0.21
C THR A 84 -13.98 3.74 -0.92
N ARG A 85 -14.86 2.86 -0.46
CA ARG A 85 -15.11 1.57 -1.11
C ARG A 85 -15.49 1.69 -2.60
N ASP A 86 -16.12 2.81 -2.98
CA ASP A 86 -16.59 3.07 -4.35
C ASP A 86 -15.60 3.84 -5.21
N THR A 87 -14.46 4.24 -4.66
CA THR A 87 -13.45 5.02 -5.38
C THR A 87 -12.85 4.26 -6.55
N LEU A 88 -12.58 2.96 -6.37
CA LEU A 88 -12.02 2.08 -7.39
C LEU A 88 -13.00 0.97 -7.74
N LYS A 89 -13.14 0.68 -9.02
CA LYS A 89 -14.04 -0.35 -9.55
C LYS A 89 -13.30 -1.35 -10.41
N VAL A 90 -13.85 -2.56 -10.47
CA VAL A 90 -13.36 -3.60 -11.40
C VAL A 90 -13.42 -3.04 -12.82
N GLY A 91 -12.34 -3.24 -13.57
CA GLY A 91 -12.16 -2.73 -14.94
C GLY A 91 -11.52 -1.34 -15.03
N ASP A 92 -11.37 -0.60 -13.93
CA ASP A 92 -10.67 0.69 -13.94
C ASP A 92 -9.24 0.51 -14.44
N PRO A 93 -8.82 1.24 -15.50
CA PRO A 93 -7.43 1.24 -15.94
C PRO A 93 -6.60 2.12 -15.00
N VAL A 94 -5.51 1.57 -14.49
CA VAL A 94 -4.66 2.23 -13.50
C VAL A 94 -3.18 2.10 -13.83
N ILE A 95 -2.44 3.13 -13.42
CA ILE A 95 -0.99 3.12 -13.32
C ILE A 95 -0.67 3.17 -11.82
N ILE A 96 0.10 2.20 -11.34
CA ILE A 96 0.49 2.10 -9.94
C ILE A 96 2.01 2.04 -9.84
N THR A 97 2.58 2.88 -8.98
CA THR A 97 3.97 2.74 -8.54
C THR A 97 4.00 2.24 -7.10
N GLY A 98 5.00 1.46 -6.79
CA GLY A 98 5.13 0.92 -5.44
C GLY A 98 6.46 0.23 -5.19
N ASN A 99 6.66 -0.16 -3.95
CA ASN A 99 7.81 -0.95 -3.54
C ASN A 99 7.54 -2.42 -3.85
N PRO A 100 8.36 -3.09 -4.68
CA PRO A 100 8.13 -4.48 -5.05
C PRO A 100 8.37 -5.43 -3.87
N GLY A 101 7.65 -6.54 -3.87
CA GLY A 101 7.88 -7.65 -2.96
C GLY A 101 9.28 -8.24 -3.12
N ARG A 102 9.82 -8.82 -2.05
CA ARG A 102 11.14 -9.44 -2.07
C ARG A 102 11.19 -10.70 -2.92
N ASP A 103 10.08 -11.44 -3.00
CA ASP A 103 9.95 -12.56 -3.91
C ASP A 103 9.22 -12.10 -5.19
N PRO A 104 9.89 -12.07 -6.35
CA PRO A 104 9.28 -11.66 -7.62
C PRO A 104 8.10 -12.57 -8.03
N ALA A 105 8.10 -13.84 -7.62
CA ALA A 105 7.04 -14.79 -7.94
C ALA A 105 5.69 -14.45 -7.28
N ASP A 106 5.71 -13.69 -6.19
CA ASP A 106 4.50 -13.28 -5.47
C ASP A 106 3.70 -12.19 -6.21
N HIS A 107 4.30 -11.49 -7.18
CA HIS A 107 3.71 -10.34 -7.87
C HIS A 107 3.03 -9.38 -6.89
N ARG A 108 3.75 -8.97 -5.84
CA ARG A 108 3.29 -8.07 -4.78
C ARG A 108 3.97 -6.72 -4.86
N MET A 109 3.22 -5.68 -4.49
CA MET A 109 3.78 -4.34 -4.29
C MET A 109 3.12 -3.68 -3.08
N ARG A 110 3.85 -2.77 -2.44
CA ARG A 110 3.28 -1.79 -1.51
C ARG A 110 3.05 -0.49 -2.27
N MET A 111 1.81 -0.02 -2.30
CA MET A 111 1.44 1.17 -3.07
C MET A 111 2.16 2.43 -2.58
N VAL A 112 2.73 3.18 -3.51
CA VAL A 112 3.28 4.52 -3.31
C VAL A 112 2.41 5.55 -4.03
N THR A 113 2.03 5.29 -5.28
CA THR A 113 1.10 6.13 -6.04
C THR A 113 0.11 5.30 -6.83
N LEU A 114 -1.07 5.87 -7.08
CA LEU A 114 -2.06 5.33 -8.00
C LEU A 114 -2.61 6.47 -8.87
N LYS A 115 -2.76 6.21 -10.17
CA LYS A 115 -3.46 7.08 -11.12
C LYS A 115 -4.46 6.25 -11.92
N ARG A 116 -5.72 6.67 -11.94
CA ARG A 116 -6.71 6.13 -12.86
C ARG A 116 -6.72 6.95 -14.14
N THR A 117 -6.55 6.29 -15.29
CA THR A 117 -6.30 6.99 -16.56
C THR A 117 -7.57 7.52 -17.21
N THR A 118 -8.76 7.06 -16.82
CA THR A 118 -10.04 7.48 -17.39
C THR A 118 -10.47 8.89 -17.00
N ASP A 119 -10.18 9.31 -15.75
CA ASP A 119 -10.65 10.59 -15.19
C ASP A 119 -9.54 11.38 -14.48
N GLY A 120 -8.32 10.83 -14.44
CA GLY A 120 -7.17 11.45 -13.80
C GLY A 120 -7.19 11.41 -12.27
N PHE A 121 -8.09 10.61 -11.65
CA PHE A 121 -8.03 10.39 -10.21
C PHE A 121 -6.64 9.91 -9.81
N GLY A 122 -6.04 10.56 -8.83
CA GLY A 122 -4.71 10.24 -8.31
C GLY A 122 -4.66 10.18 -6.80
N TRP A 123 -3.79 9.31 -6.29
CA TRP A 123 -3.47 9.17 -4.87
C TRP A 123 -1.96 9.02 -4.68
N GLY A 124 -1.43 9.59 -3.59
CA GLY A 124 -0.01 9.47 -3.24
C GLY A 124 0.91 10.46 -3.97
N ASN A 125 0.43 11.22 -4.94
CA ASN A 125 1.20 12.26 -5.60
C ASN A 125 1.39 13.44 -4.66
N ARG A 126 2.64 13.87 -4.42
CA ARG A 126 2.91 15.17 -3.83
C ARG A 126 2.51 16.25 -4.82
N THR A 127 1.93 17.34 -4.31
CA THR A 127 1.56 18.51 -5.13
C THR A 127 2.78 18.98 -5.93
N GLY A 128 2.72 18.87 -7.26
CA GLY A 128 3.80 19.27 -8.17
C GLY A 128 4.58 18.13 -8.85
N GLU A 129 4.35 16.86 -8.52
CA GLU A 129 4.89 15.74 -9.29
C GLU A 129 3.93 15.35 -10.42
N THR A 130 4.34 15.62 -11.65
CA THR A 130 3.73 14.98 -12.82
C THR A 130 4.26 13.55 -12.92
N VAL A 131 3.39 12.58 -12.83
CA VAL A 131 3.72 11.18 -13.14
C VAL A 131 3.73 11.07 -14.66
N GLU A 132 4.93 11.05 -15.26
CA GLU A 132 5.11 10.67 -16.67
C GLU A 132 4.99 9.15 -16.83
#